data_6a9740508c826063da7fdb1552c0f538
#
_entry.id   6a9740508c826063da7fdb1552c0f538
#
_cell.length_a   1.000
_cell.length_b   1.000
_cell.length_c   1.000
_cell.angle_alpha   90.00
_cell.angle_beta   90.00
_cell.angle_gamma   90.00
#
_symmetry.space_group_name_H-M   'P 1'
#
loop_
_entity.id
_entity.type
_entity.pdbx_description
1 polymer ?
#
loop_
_entity_poly.entity_id
_entity_poly.type
_entity_poly.pdbx_seq_one_letter_code
_entity_poly.pdbx_strand_id
1 'polypeptide(L)'
;CPAEEIMSGKIIMNRQGIFDDLDVAVTWHPFDSNRVSNDIWQSQDIKNYIFHGVSAHASKSPENGRSALDAAELMNIGVNYLREHVADDVRMHYAYIDNGLPANVVPDFAKTNYFIRSSKRARTEDASRRVDDCARGAAMMTGTSVEIELVGSCKEMKVNRVLAELYYDAMTRIPTPKYTQEELDFAADVTREAGLASHGTYFAGLEPLEDAPVPISIGTDASEVSHTVPLITISAAT
;
A
#
# COMPACT_ATOMS: atom_id res chain seq x y z
N CYS A 1 -1.36 -11.11 -12.02
CA CYS A 1 -0.54 -11.85 -11.07
C CYS A 1 -1.30 -11.97 -9.76
N PRO A 2 -1.38 -13.14 -9.11
CA PRO A 2 -2.09 -13.28 -7.85
C PRO A 2 -1.40 -12.50 -6.73
N ALA A 3 -2.18 -12.16 -5.67
CA ALA A 3 -1.69 -11.55 -4.44
C ALA A 3 -0.96 -10.20 -4.63
N GLU A 4 -1.37 -9.41 -5.61
CA GLU A 4 -0.84 -8.05 -5.83
C GLU A 4 -1.21 -7.12 -4.68
N GLU A 5 -2.44 -7.17 -4.21
CA GLU A 5 -2.98 -6.32 -3.13
C GLU A 5 -2.26 -6.49 -1.77
N ILE A 6 -1.60 -7.61 -1.56
CA ILE A 6 -0.78 -7.88 -0.37
C ILE A 6 0.73 -7.83 -0.67
N MET A 7 1.11 -7.25 -1.81
CA MET A 7 2.51 -7.07 -2.22
C MET A 7 3.34 -8.34 -2.16
N SER A 8 2.88 -9.44 -2.75
CA SER A 8 3.59 -10.72 -2.64
C SER A 8 3.79 -11.49 -3.94
N GLY A 9 2.87 -11.45 -4.89
CA GLY A 9 2.91 -12.30 -6.08
C GLY A 9 4.16 -12.11 -6.92
N LYS A 10 4.39 -10.93 -7.47
CA LYS A 10 5.58 -10.64 -8.30
C LYS A 10 6.87 -10.64 -7.47
N ILE A 11 6.80 -10.32 -6.17
CA ILE A 11 7.95 -10.40 -5.27
C ILE A 11 8.46 -11.84 -5.12
N ILE A 12 7.55 -12.79 -4.92
CA ILE A 12 7.91 -14.23 -4.84
C ILE A 12 8.49 -14.69 -6.17
N MET A 13 7.85 -14.34 -7.29
CA MET A 13 8.34 -14.67 -8.64
C MET A 13 9.73 -14.08 -8.88
N ASN A 14 9.96 -12.84 -8.49
CA ASN A 14 11.24 -12.16 -8.63
C ASN A 14 12.35 -12.86 -7.82
N ARG A 15 12.05 -13.23 -6.58
CA ARG A 15 12.99 -13.97 -5.71
C ARG A 15 13.32 -15.37 -6.23
N GLN A 16 12.45 -15.95 -7.05
CA GLN A 16 12.67 -17.24 -7.71
C GLN A 16 13.41 -17.11 -9.06
N GLY A 17 13.81 -15.88 -9.44
CA GLY A 17 14.55 -15.63 -10.67
C GLY A 17 13.71 -15.69 -11.96
N ILE A 18 12.37 -15.62 -11.86
CA ILE A 18 11.47 -15.72 -13.03
C ILE A 18 11.71 -14.59 -14.04
N PHE A 19 12.27 -13.48 -13.59
CA PHE A 19 12.51 -12.29 -14.43
C PHE A 19 13.99 -12.10 -14.81
N ASP A 20 14.90 -12.97 -14.36
CA ASP A 20 16.35 -12.74 -14.47
C ASP A 20 16.88 -12.78 -15.91
N ASP A 21 16.19 -13.46 -16.82
CA ASP A 21 16.56 -13.61 -18.23
C ASP A 21 15.82 -12.63 -19.17
N LEU A 22 15.08 -11.67 -18.61
CA LEU A 22 14.37 -10.67 -19.39
C LEU A 22 15.25 -9.43 -19.63
N ASP A 23 15.22 -8.90 -20.85
CA ASP A 23 15.84 -7.61 -21.19
C ASP A 23 15.01 -6.42 -20.70
N VAL A 24 13.68 -6.53 -20.74
CA VAL A 24 12.71 -5.49 -20.37
C VAL A 24 11.43 -6.13 -19.86
N ALA A 25 10.82 -5.51 -18.84
CA ALA A 25 9.47 -5.84 -18.41
C ALA A 25 8.52 -4.66 -18.64
N VAL A 26 7.31 -4.98 -19.07
CA VAL A 26 6.23 -4.00 -19.27
C VAL A 26 5.03 -4.43 -18.46
N THR A 27 4.50 -3.50 -17.70
CA THR A 27 3.23 -3.68 -16.98
C THR A 27 2.25 -2.57 -17.35
N TRP A 28 0.97 -2.80 -17.13
CA TRP A 28 -0.04 -1.78 -17.34
C TRP A 28 -1.03 -1.74 -16.18
N HIS A 29 -1.69 -0.61 -16.01
CA HIS A 29 -2.72 -0.42 -15.01
C HIS A 29 -3.90 0.35 -15.61
N PRO A 30 -5.16 -0.05 -15.34
CA PRO A 30 -6.32 0.77 -15.72
C PRO A 30 -6.31 2.09 -14.93
N PHE A 31 -6.56 3.18 -15.62
CA PHE A 31 -6.65 4.52 -15.07
C PHE A 31 -7.70 5.33 -15.82
N ASP A 32 -7.87 6.60 -15.45
CA ASP A 32 -8.73 7.57 -16.13
C ASP A 32 -8.09 8.22 -17.36
N SER A 33 -6.83 7.86 -17.65
CA SER A 33 -6.08 8.43 -18.78
C SER A 33 -5.08 7.43 -19.39
N ASN A 34 -4.74 7.66 -20.67
CA ASN A 34 -3.65 6.94 -21.33
C ASN A 34 -2.34 7.68 -21.06
N ARG A 35 -1.38 7.04 -20.42
CA ARG A 35 -0.08 7.65 -20.12
C ARG A 35 1.04 6.63 -19.99
N VAL A 36 2.26 7.08 -20.17
CA VAL A 36 3.47 6.35 -19.79
C VAL A 36 3.89 6.83 -18.41
N SER A 37 3.98 5.94 -17.45
CA SER A 37 4.29 6.30 -16.08
C SER A 37 5.77 6.64 -15.92
N ASN A 38 6.06 7.87 -15.49
CA ASN A 38 7.35 8.28 -14.97
C ASN A 38 7.28 8.41 -13.43
N ASP A 39 6.42 7.61 -12.79
CA ASP A 39 6.09 7.72 -11.38
C ASP A 39 7.00 6.86 -10.51
N ILE A 40 7.32 7.38 -9.33
CA ILE A 40 7.92 6.62 -8.25
C ILE A 40 6.77 6.04 -7.41
N TRP A 41 6.41 4.78 -7.67
CA TRP A 41 5.47 4.04 -6.86
C TRP A 41 6.09 3.71 -5.50
N GLN A 42 5.30 3.84 -4.44
CA GLN A 42 5.83 3.79 -3.08
C GLN A 42 6.36 2.42 -2.67
N SER A 43 7.43 2.45 -1.87
CA SER A 43 7.83 1.35 -1.00
C SER A 43 6.76 1.13 0.09
N GLN A 44 6.55 -0.11 0.49
CA GLN A 44 5.52 -0.48 1.45
C GLN A 44 5.91 -1.69 2.29
N ASP A 45 5.53 -1.66 3.57
CA ASP A 45 5.45 -2.83 4.45
C ASP A 45 4.00 -3.03 4.88
N ILE A 46 3.54 -4.27 4.81
CA ILE A 46 2.25 -4.72 5.34
C ILE A 46 2.55 -5.65 6.50
N LYS A 47 2.06 -5.31 7.69
CA LYS A 47 2.30 -6.09 8.91
C LYS A 47 1.02 -6.35 9.68
N ASN A 48 0.94 -7.51 10.29
CA ASN A 48 -0.03 -7.79 11.34
C ASN A 48 0.66 -7.73 12.70
N TYR A 49 -0.01 -7.10 13.65
CA TYR A 49 0.36 -7.09 15.06
C TYR A 49 -0.70 -7.86 15.83
N ILE A 50 -0.28 -8.98 16.41
CA ILE A 50 -1.15 -9.95 17.07
C ILE A 50 -0.82 -9.91 18.56
N PHE A 51 -1.75 -9.40 19.36
CA PHE A 51 -1.60 -9.30 20.80
C PHE A 51 -2.26 -10.47 21.48
N HIS A 52 -1.56 -11.04 22.47
CA HIS A 52 -2.04 -12.12 23.31
C HIS A 52 -2.04 -11.66 24.77
N GLY A 53 -3.20 -11.77 25.40
CA GLY A 53 -3.45 -11.39 26.78
C GLY A 53 -3.92 -12.55 27.65
N VAL A 54 -4.71 -12.22 28.66
CA VAL A 54 -5.34 -13.18 29.57
C VAL A 54 -6.78 -12.77 29.79
N SER A 55 -7.73 -13.64 29.46
CA SER A 55 -9.16 -13.35 29.69
C SER A 55 -9.54 -13.45 31.15
N ALA A 56 -10.48 -12.60 31.55
CA ALA A 56 -11.08 -12.59 32.86
C ALA A 56 -12.48 -11.97 32.80
N HIS A 57 -13.29 -12.18 33.81
CA HIS A 57 -14.58 -11.50 33.90
C HIS A 57 -14.38 -10.02 34.23
N ALA A 58 -14.74 -9.12 33.32
CA ALA A 58 -14.36 -7.70 33.39
C ALA A 58 -14.86 -6.96 34.64
N SER A 59 -15.95 -7.39 35.28
CA SER A 59 -16.47 -6.78 36.49
C SER A 59 -16.23 -7.57 37.77
N LYS A 60 -15.98 -8.89 37.67
CA LYS A 60 -15.84 -9.75 38.86
C LYS A 60 -14.40 -9.92 39.32
N SER A 61 -13.47 -10.03 38.35
CA SER A 61 -12.05 -10.30 38.64
C SER A 61 -11.15 -9.69 37.54
N PRO A 62 -11.30 -8.37 37.23
CA PRO A 62 -10.52 -7.72 36.16
C PRO A 62 -9.00 -7.75 36.43
N GLU A 63 -8.59 -7.79 37.67
CA GLU A 63 -7.19 -7.86 38.11
C GLU A 63 -6.46 -9.12 37.62
N ASN A 64 -7.19 -10.16 37.29
CA ASN A 64 -6.64 -11.41 36.73
C ASN A 64 -6.50 -11.37 35.19
N GLY A 65 -7.07 -10.35 34.53
CA GLY A 65 -7.01 -10.17 33.10
C GLY A 65 -5.79 -9.39 32.63
N ARG A 66 -5.47 -9.56 31.35
CA ARG A 66 -4.52 -8.72 30.58
C ARG A 66 -5.13 -8.49 29.20
N SER A 67 -5.53 -7.26 28.93
CA SER A 67 -6.30 -6.93 27.74
C SER A 67 -5.40 -6.80 26.51
N ALA A 68 -5.55 -7.68 25.56
CA ALA A 68 -4.92 -7.59 24.24
C ALA A 68 -5.48 -6.41 23.44
N LEU A 69 -6.75 -6.06 23.62
CA LEU A 69 -7.36 -4.91 22.97
C LEU A 69 -6.75 -3.60 23.45
N ASP A 70 -6.54 -3.44 24.77
CA ASP A 70 -5.89 -2.23 25.33
C ASP A 70 -4.47 -2.08 24.78
N ALA A 71 -3.75 -3.19 24.60
CA ALA A 71 -2.43 -3.17 23.96
C ALA A 71 -2.50 -2.67 22.50
N ALA A 72 -3.47 -3.15 21.74
CA ALA A 72 -3.67 -2.71 20.37
C ALA A 72 -4.07 -1.22 20.29
N GLU A 73 -4.91 -0.74 21.22
CA GLU A 73 -5.28 0.68 21.31
C GLU A 73 -4.09 1.55 21.67
N LEU A 74 -3.30 1.17 22.69
CA LEU A 74 -2.09 1.91 23.09
C LEU A 74 -1.04 1.95 21.98
N MET A 75 -0.87 0.84 21.23
CA MET A 75 -0.03 0.85 20.03
C MET A 75 -0.51 1.90 19.03
N ASN A 76 -1.82 1.92 18.71
CA ASN A 76 -2.40 2.85 17.75
C ASN A 76 -2.23 4.31 18.20
N ILE A 77 -2.38 4.59 19.49
CA ILE A 77 -2.10 5.91 20.08
C ILE A 77 -0.61 6.27 19.90
N GLY A 78 0.29 5.37 20.25
CA GLY A 78 1.74 5.56 20.08
C GLY A 78 2.13 5.85 18.62
N VAL A 79 1.56 5.11 17.67
CA VAL A 79 1.77 5.35 16.23
C VAL A 79 1.19 6.70 15.80
N ASN A 80 0.07 7.15 16.36
CA ASN A 80 -0.48 8.46 16.03
C ASN A 80 0.46 9.60 16.47
N TYR A 81 1.13 9.49 17.62
CA TYR A 81 2.18 10.44 18.01
C TYR A 81 3.44 10.30 17.15
N LEU A 82 3.80 9.09 16.72
CA LEU A 82 4.92 8.87 15.82
C LEU A 82 4.77 9.63 14.50
N ARG A 83 3.54 9.89 14.03
CA ARG A 83 3.27 10.61 12.75
C ARG A 83 3.89 12.01 12.71
N GLU A 84 4.08 12.66 13.85
CA GLU A 84 4.72 13.98 13.92
C GLU A 84 6.24 13.94 13.72
N HIS A 85 6.84 12.74 13.77
CA HIS A 85 8.29 12.54 13.80
C HIS A 85 8.80 11.63 12.68
N VAL A 86 8.10 11.59 11.56
CA VAL A 86 8.48 10.90 10.32
C VAL A 86 8.52 11.88 9.16
N ALA A 87 9.11 11.49 8.04
CA ALA A 87 9.12 12.33 6.84
C ALA A 87 7.70 12.52 6.28
N ASP A 88 7.46 13.66 5.61
CA ASP A 88 6.13 14.10 5.15
C ASP A 88 5.43 13.12 4.21
N ASP A 89 6.21 12.31 3.47
CA ASP A 89 5.71 11.30 2.54
C ASP A 89 5.42 9.94 3.19
N VAL A 90 5.73 9.76 4.47
CA VAL A 90 5.40 8.53 5.20
C VAL A 90 3.91 8.50 5.51
N ARG A 91 3.27 7.37 5.19
CA ARG A 91 1.87 7.10 5.54
C ARG A 91 1.79 5.80 6.31
N MET A 92 0.99 5.80 7.36
CA MET A 92 0.73 4.64 8.22
C MET A 92 -0.78 4.51 8.37
N HIS A 93 -1.35 3.45 7.82
CA HIS A 93 -2.79 3.15 7.91
C HIS A 93 -2.96 1.89 8.73
N TYR A 94 -4.04 1.80 9.52
CA TYR A 94 -4.33 0.58 10.24
C TYR A 94 -5.83 0.27 10.26
N ALA A 95 -6.11 -1.01 10.46
CA ALA A 95 -7.46 -1.50 10.74
C ALA A 95 -7.40 -2.65 11.74
N TYR A 96 -8.43 -2.78 12.57
CA TYR A 96 -8.62 -3.99 13.38
C TYR A 96 -9.10 -5.13 12.48
N ILE A 97 -8.44 -6.27 12.57
CA ILE A 97 -8.86 -7.52 11.94
C ILE A 97 -9.70 -8.35 12.91
N ASP A 98 -9.28 -8.35 14.17
CA ASP A 98 -10.01 -8.95 15.28
C ASP A 98 -9.75 -8.10 16.52
N ASN A 99 -10.79 -7.76 17.26
CA ASN A 99 -10.72 -6.89 18.43
C ASN A 99 -11.24 -7.54 19.70
N GLY A 100 -11.43 -8.85 19.69
CA GLY A 100 -11.67 -9.63 20.90
C GLY A 100 -13.13 -10.04 21.16
N LEU A 101 -13.49 -10.07 22.44
CA LEU A 101 -14.69 -10.69 23.00
C LEU A 101 -15.74 -9.64 23.36
N PRO A 102 -16.95 -10.05 23.80
CA PRO A 102 -17.95 -9.15 24.37
C PRO A 102 -17.39 -8.34 25.56
N ALA A 103 -17.88 -7.12 25.76
CA ALA A 103 -17.35 -6.15 26.72
C ALA A 103 -17.30 -6.60 28.20
N ASN A 104 -18.01 -7.65 28.57
CA ASN A 104 -17.97 -8.24 29.92
C ASN A 104 -16.83 -9.24 30.13
N VAL A 105 -15.98 -9.46 29.12
CA VAL A 105 -14.80 -10.32 29.18
C VAL A 105 -13.57 -9.51 28.77
N VAL A 106 -12.51 -9.55 29.56
CA VAL A 106 -11.20 -8.96 29.19
C VAL A 106 -10.67 -9.71 27.97
N PRO A 107 -10.42 -9.04 26.83
CA PRO A 107 -9.99 -9.70 25.61
C PRO A 107 -8.57 -10.27 25.72
N ASP A 108 -8.40 -11.54 25.43
CA ASP A 108 -7.10 -12.23 25.42
C ASP A 108 -6.46 -12.29 24.03
N PHE A 109 -7.15 -11.78 23.02
CA PHE A 109 -6.67 -11.72 21.63
C PHE A 109 -7.11 -10.42 20.97
N ALA A 110 -6.18 -9.78 20.23
CA ALA A 110 -6.51 -8.70 19.30
C ALA A 110 -5.51 -8.70 18.15
N LYS A 111 -5.99 -8.40 16.94
CA LYS A 111 -5.16 -8.33 15.73
C LYS A 111 -5.41 -7.04 14.98
N THR A 112 -4.35 -6.28 14.71
CA THR A 112 -4.37 -5.10 13.84
C THR A 112 -3.49 -5.33 12.61
N ASN A 113 -3.94 -4.82 11.47
CA ASN A 113 -3.16 -4.79 10.25
C ASN A 113 -2.69 -3.35 9.98
N TYR A 114 -1.44 -3.21 9.57
CA TYR A 114 -0.81 -1.94 9.24
C TYR A 114 -0.26 -1.96 7.81
N PHE A 115 -0.48 -0.84 7.10
CA PHE A 115 0.20 -0.48 5.86
C PHE A 115 1.11 0.72 6.15
N ILE A 116 2.41 0.55 5.96
CA ILE A 116 3.43 1.59 6.20
C ILE A 116 4.13 1.82 4.88
N ARG A 117 4.08 3.06 4.37
CA ARG A 117 4.57 3.37 3.03
C ARG A 117 5.26 4.72 2.93
N SER A 118 6.19 4.85 1.99
CA SER A 118 6.81 6.11 1.58
C SER A 118 7.44 6.00 0.19
N SER A 119 7.88 7.13 -0.38
CA SER A 119 8.57 7.16 -1.68
C SER A 119 9.98 6.54 -1.65
N LYS A 120 10.51 6.14 -0.48
CA LYS A 120 11.85 5.56 -0.32
C LYS A 120 11.85 4.42 0.69
N ARG A 121 12.45 3.30 0.31
CA ARG A 121 12.57 2.11 1.16
C ARG A 121 13.15 2.40 2.55
N ALA A 122 14.23 3.19 2.61
CA ALA A 122 14.87 3.53 3.88
C ALA A 122 13.93 4.25 4.87
N ARG A 123 13.01 5.09 4.37
CA ARG A 123 12.01 5.77 5.21
C ARG A 123 10.93 4.81 5.67
N THR A 124 10.50 3.91 4.79
CA THR A 124 9.53 2.85 5.15
C THR A 124 10.11 1.93 6.22
N GLU A 125 11.37 1.52 6.09
CA GLU A 125 12.05 0.68 7.07
C GLU A 125 12.21 1.35 8.43
N ASP A 126 12.59 2.64 8.48
CA ASP A 126 12.68 3.37 9.73
C ASP A 126 11.31 3.49 10.42
N ALA A 127 10.29 3.90 9.67
CA ALA A 127 8.93 4.01 10.20
C ALA A 127 8.40 2.65 10.68
N SER A 128 8.60 1.60 9.88
CA SER A 128 8.18 0.22 10.18
C SER A 128 8.81 -0.30 11.48
N ARG A 129 10.11 -0.09 11.68
CA ARG A 129 10.82 -0.45 12.92
C ARG A 129 10.24 0.31 14.13
N ARG A 130 9.96 1.60 13.99
CA ARG A 130 9.41 2.43 15.07
C ARG A 130 7.96 2.07 15.40
N VAL A 131 7.18 1.61 14.43
CA VAL A 131 5.84 1.04 14.65
C VAL A 131 5.95 -0.29 15.43
N ASP A 132 6.95 -1.14 15.11
CA ASP A 132 7.24 -2.35 15.89
C ASP A 132 7.57 -2.01 17.35
N ASP A 133 8.33 -0.93 17.59
CA ASP A 133 8.66 -0.48 18.95
C ASP A 133 7.44 0.03 19.71
N CYS A 134 6.49 0.70 19.04
CA CYS A 134 5.19 1.06 19.63
C CYS A 134 4.43 -0.19 20.08
N ALA A 135 4.39 -1.23 19.24
CA ALA A 135 3.72 -2.49 19.59
C ALA A 135 4.36 -3.19 20.80
N ARG A 136 5.70 -3.26 20.84
CA ARG A 136 6.43 -3.85 21.97
C ARG A 136 6.21 -3.05 23.25
N GLY A 137 6.23 -1.70 23.16
CA GLY A 137 5.95 -0.81 24.29
C GLY A 137 4.52 -0.99 24.82
N ALA A 138 3.54 -1.09 23.94
CA ALA A 138 2.14 -1.32 24.31
C ALA A 138 1.94 -2.68 25.00
N ALA A 139 2.56 -3.73 24.49
CA ALA A 139 2.54 -5.06 25.13
C ALA A 139 3.15 -5.03 26.53
N MET A 140 4.29 -4.31 26.70
CA MET A 140 4.92 -4.13 28.02
C MET A 140 4.02 -3.39 29.00
N MET A 141 3.36 -2.30 28.58
CA MET A 141 2.47 -1.50 29.43
C MET A 141 1.26 -2.29 29.92
N THR A 142 0.74 -3.21 29.11
CA THR A 142 -0.49 -3.97 29.41
C THR A 142 -0.20 -5.36 30.03
N GLY A 143 1.07 -5.77 30.09
CA GLY A 143 1.45 -7.11 30.54
C GLY A 143 0.99 -8.22 29.59
N THR A 144 0.88 -7.91 28.29
CA THR A 144 0.55 -8.83 27.20
C THR A 144 1.82 -9.22 26.42
N SER A 145 1.68 -10.05 25.40
CA SER A 145 2.72 -10.28 24.41
C SER A 145 2.25 -9.87 23.01
N VAL A 146 3.20 -9.59 22.10
CA VAL A 146 2.91 -9.26 20.73
C VAL A 146 3.74 -10.12 19.78
N GLU A 147 3.05 -10.69 18.78
CA GLU A 147 3.65 -11.29 17.59
C GLU A 147 3.54 -10.30 16.43
N ILE A 148 4.63 -10.15 15.65
CA ILE A 148 4.71 -9.25 14.51
C ILE A 148 4.91 -10.10 13.26
N GLU A 149 3.89 -10.14 12.41
CA GLU A 149 3.89 -10.89 11.16
C GLU A 149 4.09 -9.94 9.97
N LEU A 150 5.14 -10.14 9.18
CA LEU A 150 5.33 -9.46 7.91
C LEU A 150 4.51 -10.16 6.83
N VAL A 151 3.45 -9.53 6.35
CA VAL A 151 2.56 -10.05 5.31
C VAL A 151 3.11 -9.79 3.91
N GLY A 152 3.62 -8.58 3.67
CA GLY A 152 4.17 -8.18 2.39
C GLY A 152 5.11 -6.99 2.53
N SER A 153 6.04 -6.86 1.59
CA SER A 153 7.04 -5.78 1.59
C SER A 153 7.58 -5.57 0.18
N CYS A 154 7.60 -4.32 -0.28
CA CYS A 154 8.22 -3.96 -1.57
C CYS A 154 9.05 -2.70 -1.45
N LYS A 155 10.03 -2.55 -2.36
CA LYS A 155 10.76 -1.31 -2.57
C LYS A 155 9.96 -0.35 -3.44
N GLU A 156 10.38 0.91 -3.50
CA GLU A 156 9.87 1.88 -4.46
C GLU A 156 10.20 1.49 -5.90
N MET A 157 9.37 1.94 -6.85
CA MET A 157 9.62 1.74 -8.28
C MET A 157 10.90 2.46 -8.71
N LYS A 158 11.76 1.74 -9.40
CA LYS A 158 12.94 2.28 -10.08
C LYS A 158 12.53 2.77 -11.46
N VAL A 159 12.43 4.08 -11.63
CA VAL A 159 12.03 4.68 -12.89
C VAL A 159 13.12 4.49 -13.95
N ASN A 160 12.73 4.12 -15.18
CA ASN A 160 13.61 4.03 -16.33
C ASN A 160 13.20 5.05 -17.40
N ARG A 161 13.90 6.19 -17.41
CA ARG A 161 13.61 7.31 -18.33
C ARG A 161 13.73 6.93 -19.80
N VAL A 162 14.71 6.11 -20.16
CA VAL A 162 14.93 5.68 -21.55
C VAL A 162 13.75 4.86 -22.06
N LEU A 163 13.24 3.94 -21.23
CA LEU A 163 12.03 3.17 -21.58
C LEU A 163 10.80 4.08 -21.64
N ALA A 164 10.69 5.03 -20.72
CA ALA A 164 9.55 5.96 -20.70
C ALA A 164 9.48 6.77 -22.00
N GLU A 165 10.60 7.33 -22.47
CA GLU A 165 10.69 8.07 -23.72
C GLU A 165 10.39 7.18 -24.93
N LEU A 166 10.95 5.96 -24.96
CA LEU A 166 10.72 5.00 -26.06
C LEU A 166 9.24 4.59 -26.17
N TYR A 167 8.61 4.28 -25.02
CA TYR A 167 7.19 3.90 -24.99
C TYR A 167 6.27 5.07 -25.28
N TYR A 168 6.61 6.27 -24.80
CA TYR A 168 5.86 7.48 -25.13
C TYR A 168 5.87 7.74 -26.64
N ASP A 169 7.04 7.70 -27.28
CA ASP A 169 7.17 7.84 -28.73
C ASP A 169 6.40 6.75 -29.50
N ALA A 170 6.39 5.52 -29.01
CA ALA A 170 5.60 4.45 -29.60
C ALA A 170 4.08 4.71 -29.46
N MET A 171 3.62 5.14 -28.29
CA MET A 171 2.20 5.43 -28.04
C MET A 171 1.68 6.63 -28.84
N THR A 172 2.52 7.63 -29.14
CA THR A 172 2.11 8.76 -30.01
C THR A 172 1.76 8.30 -31.44
N ARG A 173 2.25 7.14 -31.87
CA ARG A 173 2.02 6.55 -33.22
C ARG A 173 0.80 5.63 -33.27
N ILE A 174 0.26 5.27 -32.11
CA ILE A 174 -0.91 4.38 -31.99
C ILE A 174 -2.15 5.27 -31.81
N PRO A 175 -3.21 5.12 -32.63
CA PRO A 175 -4.44 5.84 -32.40
C PRO A 175 -5.06 5.45 -31.06
N THR A 176 -5.44 6.44 -30.27
CA THR A 176 -6.23 6.19 -29.06
C THR A 176 -7.64 5.70 -29.41
N PRO A 177 -8.26 4.87 -28.55
CA PRO A 177 -9.65 4.45 -28.74
C PRO A 177 -10.57 5.67 -28.89
N LYS A 178 -11.58 5.53 -29.75
CA LYS A 178 -12.63 6.55 -29.90
C LYS A 178 -13.88 6.02 -29.17
N TYR A 179 -14.39 6.82 -28.28
CA TYR A 179 -15.59 6.51 -27.52
C TYR A 179 -16.81 7.15 -28.19
N THR A 180 -17.93 6.45 -28.17
CA THR A 180 -19.23 6.97 -28.58
C THR A 180 -19.74 7.98 -27.53
N GLN A 181 -20.71 8.82 -27.90
CA GLN A 181 -21.34 9.74 -26.96
C GLN A 181 -22.02 8.98 -25.81
N GLU A 182 -22.61 7.82 -26.09
CA GLU A 182 -23.25 6.97 -25.07
C GLU A 182 -22.26 6.46 -24.01
N GLU A 183 -21.06 6.03 -24.43
CA GLU A 183 -19.98 5.61 -23.54
C GLU A 183 -19.45 6.77 -22.69
N LEU A 184 -19.31 7.96 -23.27
CA LEU A 184 -18.88 9.16 -22.54
C LEU A 184 -19.94 9.63 -21.52
N ASP A 185 -21.22 9.57 -21.90
CA ASP A 185 -22.33 9.90 -21.01
C ASP A 185 -22.41 8.90 -19.85
N PHE A 186 -22.22 7.61 -20.12
CA PHE A 186 -22.15 6.57 -19.09
C PHE A 186 -20.98 6.82 -18.11
N ALA A 187 -19.79 7.12 -18.62
CA ALA A 187 -18.64 7.44 -17.78
C ALA A 187 -18.89 8.68 -16.89
N ALA A 188 -19.51 9.72 -17.45
CA ALA A 188 -19.88 10.92 -16.71
C ALA A 188 -20.93 10.61 -15.62
N ASP A 189 -21.90 9.75 -15.90
CA ASP A 189 -22.92 9.34 -14.94
C ASP A 189 -22.30 8.54 -13.79
N VAL A 190 -21.43 7.57 -14.07
CA VAL A 190 -20.71 6.79 -13.05
C VAL A 190 -19.86 7.69 -12.17
N THR A 191 -19.12 8.64 -12.77
CA THR A 191 -18.29 9.61 -12.03
C THR A 191 -19.13 10.48 -11.10
N ARG A 192 -20.28 10.93 -11.57
CA ARG A 192 -21.23 11.73 -10.78
C ARG A 192 -21.84 10.93 -9.63
N GLU A 193 -22.32 9.70 -9.89
CA GLU A 193 -22.90 8.80 -8.87
C GLU A 193 -21.88 8.43 -7.79
N ALA A 194 -20.60 8.25 -8.17
CA ALA A 194 -19.51 8.01 -7.24
C ALA A 194 -19.07 9.25 -6.44
N GLY A 195 -19.64 10.44 -6.70
CA GLY A 195 -19.23 11.68 -6.06
C GLY A 195 -17.86 12.21 -6.49
N LEU A 196 -17.35 11.73 -7.62
CA LEU A 196 -16.01 12.05 -8.15
C LEU A 196 -16.02 13.15 -9.22
N ALA A 197 -17.14 13.83 -9.43
CA ALA A 197 -17.31 14.84 -10.47
C ALA A 197 -16.27 15.99 -10.44
N SER A 198 -15.60 16.21 -9.31
CA SER A 198 -14.52 17.20 -9.17
C SER A 198 -13.18 16.76 -9.74
N HIS A 199 -13.01 15.51 -10.09
CA HIS A 199 -11.74 14.97 -10.61
C HIS A 199 -11.58 15.10 -12.13
N GLY A 200 -12.52 15.76 -12.81
CA GLY A 200 -12.48 15.99 -14.24
C GLY A 200 -13.17 14.88 -15.03
N THR A 201 -13.19 15.07 -16.34
CA THR A 201 -13.71 14.09 -17.29
C THR A 201 -12.61 13.11 -17.69
N TYR A 202 -13.00 11.89 -17.96
CA TYR A 202 -12.22 10.86 -18.60
C TYR A 202 -11.43 11.41 -19.83
N PHE A 203 -10.11 11.17 -19.82
CA PHE A 203 -9.22 11.66 -20.87
C PHE A 203 -8.82 10.54 -21.83
N ALA A 204 -9.38 10.55 -23.04
CA ALA A 204 -9.13 9.54 -24.07
C ALA A 204 -7.83 9.77 -24.86
N GLY A 205 -7.16 10.90 -24.72
CA GLY A 205 -5.88 11.21 -25.37
C GLY A 205 -4.69 10.55 -24.69
N LEU A 206 -3.47 10.81 -25.19
CA LEU A 206 -2.22 10.47 -24.53
C LEU A 206 -1.73 11.70 -23.72
N GLU A 207 -1.55 11.53 -22.41
CA GLU A 207 -0.98 12.59 -21.58
C GLU A 207 0.50 12.83 -21.90
N PRO A 208 0.98 14.07 -21.79
CA PRO A 208 2.40 14.36 -21.95
C PRO A 208 3.25 13.57 -20.97
N LEU A 209 4.44 13.14 -21.41
CA LEU A 209 5.39 12.50 -20.52
C LEU A 209 5.98 13.54 -19.55
N GLU A 210 5.90 13.27 -18.26
CA GLU A 210 6.48 14.13 -17.23
C GLU A 210 8.01 14.27 -17.40
N ASP A 211 8.54 15.48 -17.25
CA ASP A 211 9.98 15.77 -17.41
C ASP A 211 10.86 15.10 -16.36
N ALA A 212 10.34 14.97 -15.14
CA ALA A 212 11.03 14.35 -14.01
C ALA A 212 10.16 13.29 -13.33
N PRO A 213 10.77 12.29 -12.66
CA PRO A 213 10.01 11.30 -11.89
C PRO A 213 9.17 11.94 -10.78
N VAL A 214 7.91 11.54 -10.68
CA VAL A 214 6.94 12.07 -9.72
C VAL A 214 6.62 11.00 -8.67
N PRO A 215 6.80 11.27 -7.36
CA PRO A 215 6.32 10.37 -6.32
C PRO A 215 4.79 10.35 -6.28
N ILE A 216 4.21 9.15 -6.34
CA ILE A 216 2.77 8.95 -6.20
C ILE A 216 2.44 8.19 -4.92
N SER A 217 1.19 8.29 -4.45
CA SER A 217 0.80 7.75 -3.13
C SER A 217 0.31 6.30 -3.17
N ILE A 218 0.62 5.56 -4.22
CA ILE A 218 0.26 4.14 -4.40
C ILE A 218 1.52 3.28 -4.56
N GLY A 219 1.39 2.01 -4.21
CA GLY A 219 2.46 1.00 -4.35
C GLY A 219 1.99 -0.16 -5.21
N THR A 220 2.93 -0.93 -5.74
CA THR A 220 2.68 -2.16 -6.48
C THR A 220 3.83 -3.14 -6.28
N ASP A 221 3.55 -4.43 -6.28
CA ASP A 221 4.59 -5.46 -6.22
C ASP A 221 5.44 -5.54 -7.51
N ALA A 222 4.98 -4.90 -8.61
CA ALA A 222 5.78 -4.71 -9.82
C ALA A 222 7.01 -3.84 -9.58
N SER A 223 7.00 -2.96 -8.56
CA SER A 223 8.15 -2.14 -8.22
C SER A 223 9.38 -2.99 -7.85
N GLU A 224 9.20 -4.14 -7.22
CA GLU A 224 10.32 -5.04 -6.90
C GLU A 224 10.99 -5.60 -8.17
N VAL A 225 10.22 -5.88 -9.24
CA VAL A 225 10.74 -6.32 -10.54
C VAL A 225 11.63 -5.26 -11.17
N SER A 226 11.31 -3.96 -10.97
CA SER A 226 12.12 -2.84 -11.49
C SER A 226 13.56 -2.80 -10.95
N HIS A 227 13.84 -3.52 -9.87
CA HIS A 227 15.19 -3.65 -9.30
C HIS A 227 16.00 -4.79 -9.91
N THR A 228 15.37 -5.68 -10.67
CA THR A 228 15.98 -6.82 -11.35
C THR A 228 16.12 -6.57 -12.84
N VAL A 229 15.06 -6.07 -13.49
CA VAL A 229 15.00 -5.82 -14.92
C VAL A 229 14.47 -4.41 -15.18
N PRO A 230 14.93 -3.69 -16.24
CA PRO A 230 14.32 -2.43 -16.67
C PRO A 230 12.81 -2.60 -16.86
N LEU A 231 12.02 -1.81 -16.13
CA LEU A 231 10.56 -1.93 -16.14
C LEU A 231 9.92 -0.59 -16.49
N ILE A 232 8.83 -0.64 -17.25
CA ILE A 232 7.94 0.49 -17.52
C ILE A 232 6.49 0.12 -17.21
N THR A 233 5.77 1.06 -16.62
CA THR A 233 4.31 0.98 -16.44
C THR A 233 3.63 1.92 -17.41
N ILE A 234 2.61 1.43 -18.09
CA ILE A 234 1.72 2.25 -18.91
C ILE A 234 0.32 2.22 -18.30
N SER A 235 -0.43 3.27 -18.49
CA SER A 235 -1.84 3.32 -18.10
C SER A 235 -2.73 3.41 -19.34
N ALA A 236 -3.86 2.77 -19.24
CA ALA A 236 -4.91 2.85 -20.24
C ALA A 236 -6.17 3.42 -19.59
N ALA A 237 -6.81 4.35 -20.27
CA ALA A 237 -8.10 4.88 -19.91
C ALA A 237 -9.16 3.78 -20.08
N THR A 238 -9.91 3.46 -19.00
CA THR A 238 -10.92 2.40 -18.95
C THR A 238 -12.14 2.82 -18.15
#